data_0fc60fee747ec3e0e2ee57f2e26dc8bb
#
_entry.id   0fc60fee747ec3e0e2ee57f2e26dc8bb
#
_cell.length_a   1.000
_cell.length_b   1.000
_cell.length_c   1.000
_cell.angle_alpha   90.00
_cell.angle_beta   90.00
_cell.angle_gamma   90.00
#
_symmetry.space_group_name_H-M   'P 1'
#
loop_
_entity.id
_entity.type
_entity.pdbx_description
1 polymer ?
#
loop_
_entity_poly.entity_id
_entity_poly.type
_entity_poly.pdbx_seq_one_letter_code
_entity_poly.pdbx_strand_id
1 'polypeptide(L)'
;MPKNIYLDILSKRADVSVQKQLLLAKAGKIDVAKTSFYPNINLSSFIGLNSLFGATELLKSASFAPNGQVAFSLPIFDWGERKAMLNESVNEYNSQVFEYNSLVIKAANEIVGVLKKSKQLELQIKSHKEEMKARKSNEKIALNRLKTGLDGKLPYLSTKIDTLQGLFNESELQNESVLLQISLIKALGGGYTDSADYVAKE
;
A
#
# COMPACT_ATOMS: atom_id res chain seq x y z
N MET A 1 -2.54 5.27 -22.33
CA MET A 1 -3.17 5.07 -21.01
C MET A 1 -4.20 3.94 -21.09
N PRO A 2 -4.30 3.04 -20.11
CA PRO A 2 -5.33 2.01 -20.10
C PRO A 2 -6.71 2.67 -20.02
N LYS A 3 -7.61 2.30 -20.95
CA LYS A 3 -8.96 2.89 -21.04
C LYS A 3 -9.91 2.41 -19.94
N ASN A 4 -9.59 1.30 -19.25
CA ASN A 4 -10.41 0.71 -18.22
C ASN A 4 -9.52 0.36 -17.01
N ILE A 5 -9.72 1.06 -15.91
CA ILE A 5 -9.12 0.72 -14.61
C ILE A 5 -10.20 0.01 -13.81
N TYR A 6 -10.08 -1.31 -13.68
CA TYR A 6 -11.00 -2.13 -12.89
C TYR A 6 -10.67 -2.02 -11.38
N LEU A 7 -11.69 -2.12 -10.55
CA LEU A 7 -11.57 -2.17 -9.08
C LEU A 7 -10.64 -3.31 -8.60
N ASP A 8 -10.52 -4.38 -9.40
CA ASP A 8 -9.57 -5.48 -9.13
C ASP A 8 -8.10 -5.04 -9.03
N ILE A 9 -7.74 -3.93 -9.66
CA ILE A 9 -6.36 -3.41 -9.59
C ILE A 9 -6.07 -2.84 -8.20
N LEU A 10 -7.07 -2.29 -7.50
CA LEU A 10 -6.90 -1.81 -6.13
C LEU A 10 -6.56 -2.94 -5.16
N SER A 11 -7.07 -4.15 -5.39
CA SER A 11 -6.78 -5.32 -4.55
C SER A 11 -5.31 -5.78 -4.66
N LYS A 12 -4.61 -5.41 -5.74
CA LYS A 12 -3.18 -5.72 -5.97
C LYS A 12 -2.23 -4.75 -5.26
N ARG A 13 -2.73 -3.69 -4.65
CA ARG A 13 -1.90 -2.78 -3.86
C ARG A 13 -1.45 -3.47 -2.57
N ALA A 14 -0.16 -3.38 -2.27
CA ALA A 14 0.42 -3.98 -1.07
C ALA A 14 -0.21 -3.44 0.22
N ASP A 15 -0.48 -2.13 0.29
CA ASP A 15 -1.12 -1.49 1.44
C ASP A 15 -2.56 -1.99 1.68
N VAL A 16 -3.34 -2.19 0.61
CA VAL A 16 -4.70 -2.73 0.69
C VAL A 16 -4.67 -4.21 1.10
N SER A 17 -3.71 -4.99 0.57
CA SER A 17 -3.52 -6.38 0.94
C SER A 17 -3.15 -6.54 2.41
N VAL A 18 -2.23 -5.71 2.93
CA VAL A 18 -1.88 -5.68 4.36
C VAL A 18 -3.10 -5.40 5.23
N GLN A 19 -3.90 -4.40 4.90
CA GLN A 19 -5.11 -4.08 5.67
C GLN A 19 -6.15 -5.21 5.63
N LYS A 20 -6.26 -5.92 4.51
CA LYS A 20 -7.11 -7.12 4.41
C LYS A 20 -6.63 -8.23 5.36
N GLN A 21 -5.33 -8.48 5.44
CA GLN A 21 -4.78 -9.49 6.35
C GLN A 21 -4.96 -9.07 7.82
N LEU A 22 -4.79 -7.78 8.15
CA LEU A 22 -5.08 -7.26 9.48
C LEU A 22 -6.55 -7.44 9.86
N LEU A 23 -7.47 -7.22 8.92
CA LEU A 23 -8.89 -7.45 9.13
C LEU A 23 -9.19 -8.92 9.44
N LEU A 24 -8.58 -9.87 8.70
CA LEU A 24 -8.69 -11.30 8.97
C LEU A 24 -8.11 -11.68 10.35
N ALA A 25 -6.98 -11.10 10.73
CA ALA A 25 -6.39 -11.30 12.04
C ALA A 25 -7.29 -10.81 13.18
N LYS A 26 -7.94 -9.64 13.01
CA LYS A 26 -8.92 -9.12 13.98
C LYS A 26 -10.18 -9.99 14.04
N ALA A 27 -10.65 -10.54 12.91
CA ALA A 27 -11.75 -11.51 12.90
C ALA A 27 -11.37 -12.77 13.71
N GLY A 28 -10.15 -13.29 13.55
CA GLY A 28 -9.65 -14.41 14.33
C GLY A 28 -9.61 -14.13 15.84
N LYS A 29 -9.31 -12.88 16.25
CA LYS A 29 -9.38 -12.50 17.68
C LYS A 29 -10.79 -12.59 18.26
N ILE A 30 -11.83 -12.27 17.47
CA ILE A 30 -13.22 -12.45 17.89
C ILE A 30 -13.49 -13.93 18.17
N ASP A 31 -13.00 -14.83 17.31
CA ASP A 31 -13.20 -16.26 17.51
C ASP A 31 -12.44 -16.77 18.74
N VAL A 32 -11.22 -16.28 18.99
CA VAL A 32 -10.49 -16.55 20.23
C VAL A 32 -11.27 -16.05 21.44
N ALA A 33 -11.83 -14.84 21.42
CA ALA A 33 -12.63 -14.32 22.52
C ALA A 33 -13.90 -15.16 22.75
N LYS A 34 -14.54 -15.68 21.70
CA LYS A 34 -15.67 -16.63 21.83
C LYS A 34 -15.25 -17.94 22.46
N THR A 35 -14.05 -18.46 22.17
CA THR A 35 -13.58 -19.72 22.77
C THR A 35 -13.42 -19.63 24.29
N SER A 36 -13.22 -18.45 24.85
CA SER A 36 -13.13 -18.25 26.28
C SER A 36 -14.39 -18.58 27.07
N PHE A 37 -15.55 -18.69 26.39
CA PHE A 37 -16.81 -19.12 26.98
C PHE A 37 -16.96 -20.65 27.06
N TYR A 38 -16.10 -21.40 26.37
CA TYR A 38 -16.12 -22.85 26.37
C TYR A 38 -15.23 -23.42 27.46
N PRO A 39 -15.48 -24.70 27.88
CA PRO A 39 -14.60 -25.39 28.83
C PRO A 39 -13.18 -25.51 28.28
N ASN A 40 -12.19 -25.21 29.11
CA ASN A 40 -10.79 -25.42 28.79
C ASN A 40 -10.30 -26.76 29.35
N ILE A 41 -9.73 -27.58 28.45
CA ILE A 41 -9.13 -28.88 28.79
C ILE A 41 -7.62 -28.73 28.58
N ASN A 42 -6.87 -28.81 29.69
CA ASN A 42 -5.42 -28.72 29.66
C ASN A 42 -4.83 -30.09 30.01
N LEU A 43 -4.01 -30.63 29.11
CA LEU A 43 -3.22 -31.84 29.30
C LEU A 43 -1.76 -31.44 29.51
N SER A 44 -1.22 -31.70 30.68
CA SER A 44 0.19 -31.52 30.98
C SER A 44 0.83 -32.84 31.34
N SER A 45 1.99 -33.14 30.78
CA SER A 45 2.80 -34.30 31.16
C SER A 45 4.24 -33.87 31.42
N PHE A 46 4.80 -34.48 32.44
CA PHE A 46 6.19 -34.27 32.80
C PHE A 46 6.88 -35.64 32.92
N ILE A 47 8.05 -35.75 32.31
CA ILE A 47 8.92 -36.92 32.48
C ILE A 47 10.22 -36.41 33.08
N GLY A 48 10.56 -36.88 34.27
CA GLY A 48 11.75 -36.43 34.94
C GLY A 48 12.27 -37.47 35.92
N LEU A 49 13.44 -37.19 36.48
CA LEU A 49 14.04 -37.97 37.57
C LEU A 49 13.82 -37.19 38.86
N ASN A 50 13.26 -37.86 39.84
CA ASN A 50 13.05 -37.29 41.17
C ASN A 50 13.71 -38.17 42.22
N SER A 51 14.56 -37.60 43.08
CA SER A 51 15.20 -38.33 44.18
C SER A 51 15.06 -37.56 45.50
N LEU A 52 14.56 -38.25 46.51
CA LEU A 52 14.45 -37.72 47.85
C LEU A 52 15.75 -37.89 48.66
N PHE A 53 16.72 -38.69 48.17
CA PHE A 53 17.92 -39.10 48.90
C PHE A 53 19.23 -38.61 48.27
N GLY A 54 19.21 -37.59 47.37
CA GLY A 54 20.39 -36.96 46.84
C GLY A 54 20.73 -37.35 45.40
N ALA A 55 21.77 -36.73 44.85
CA ALA A 55 22.13 -36.83 43.44
C ALA A 55 22.59 -38.23 43.00
N THR A 56 23.13 -39.01 43.89
CA THR A 56 23.60 -40.39 43.62
C THR A 56 22.48 -41.38 43.33
N GLU A 57 21.27 -41.08 43.77
CA GLU A 57 20.09 -41.93 43.59
C GLU A 57 19.28 -41.57 42.31
N LEU A 58 19.60 -40.47 41.66
CA LEU A 58 18.86 -39.99 40.49
C LEU A 58 18.90 -40.94 39.28
N LEU A 59 19.95 -41.77 39.16
CA LEU A 59 20.14 -42.72 38.07
C LEU A 59 19.49 -44.07 38.29
N LYS A 60 18.85 -44.29 39.44
CA LYS A 60 18.10 -45.53 39.73
C LYS A 60 16.73 -45.50 39.04
N SER A 61 16.26 -46.63 38.56
CA SER A 61 14.94 -46.78 37.92
C SER A 61 13.79 -46.33 38.80
N ALA A 62 13.96 -46.35 40.13
CA ALA A 62 12.99 -45.85 41.12
C ALA A 62 12.87 -44.33 41.14
N SER A 63 13.80 -43.58 40.57
CA SER A 63 13.80 -42.13 40.43
C SER A 63 13.05 -41.63 39.20
N PHE A 64 12.68 -42.50 38.27
CA PHE A 64 11.90 -42.19 37.11
C PHE A 64 10.44 -41.91 37.48
N ALA A 65 10.02 -40.68 37.38
CA ALA A 65 8.69 -40.21 37.78
C ALA A 65 7.95 -39.60 36.58
N PRO A 66 7.27 -40.44 35.78
CA PRO A 66 6.34 -39.90 34.78
C PRO A 66 5.10 -39.38 35.52
N ASN A 67 4.73 -38.15 35.26
CA ASN A 67 3.50 -37.52 35.77
C ASN A 67 2.66 -36.98 34.61
N GLY A 68 1.38 -37.32 34.62
CA GLY A 68 0.40 -36.81 33.65
C GLY A 68 -0.81 -36.24 34.41
N GLN A 69 -1.19 -35.01 34.04
CA GLN A 69 -2.32 -34.35 34.67
C GLN A 69 -3.27 -33.83 33.57
N VAL A 70 -4.55 -34.12 33.73
CA VAL A 70 -5.63 -33.54 32.98
C VAL A 70 -6.37 -32.55 33.88
N ALA A 71 -6.37 -31.29 33.49
CA ALA A 71 -7.12 -30.26 34.19
C ALA A 71 -8.30 -29.79 33.34
N PHE A 72 -9.48 -29.76 33.93
CA PHE A 72 -10.70 -29.26 33.32
C PHE A 72 -11.12 -27.97 34.02
N SER A 73 -11.35 -26.90 33.28
CA SER A 73 -11.77 -25.61 33.82
C SER A 73 -12.96 -25.07 33.03
N LEU A 74 -14.08 -24.82 33.71
CA LEU A 74 -15.26 -24.18 33.15
C LEU A 74 -15.57 -22.93 33.97
N PRO A 75 -15.47 -21.74 33.36
CA PRO A 75 -15.85 -20.50 34.04
C PRO A 75 -17.38 -20.37 34.08
N ILE A 76 -17.95 -20.36 35.30
CA ILE A 76 -19.40 -20.27 35.52
C ILE A 76 -19.83 -18.82 35.71
N PHE A 77 -18.99 -18.00 36.34
CA PHE A 77 -19.31 -16.61 36.66
C PHE A 77 -18.03 -15.74 36.67
N ASP A 78 -18.04 -14.61 35.98
CA ASP A 78 -16.89 -13.75 35.76
C ASP A 78 -17.23 -12.25 35.79
N TRP A 79 -18.36 -11.88 36.37
CA TRP A 79 -18.83 -10.48 36.43
C TRP A 79 -18.89 -9.77 35.05
N GLY A 80 -18.95 -10.51 33.96
CA GLY A 80 -19.05 -9.99 32.59
C GLY A 80 -17.70 -9.68 31.91
N GLU A 81 -16.58 -10.10 32.51
CA GLU A 81 -15.23 -9.89 31.96
C GLU A 81 -15.12 -10.45 30.53
N ARG A 82 -15.54 -11.70 30.26
CA ARG A 82 -15.49 -12.30 28.93
C ARG A 82 -16.36 -11.59 27.92
N LYS A 83 -17.54 -11.13 28.35
CA LYS A 83 -18.42 -10.33 27.50
C LYS A 83 -17.78 -9.00 27.13
N ALA A 84 -17.08 -8.36 28.07
CA ALA A 84 -16.33 -7.14 27.82
C ALA A 84 -15.18 -7.38 26.82
N MET A 85 -14.38 -8.46 26.99
CA MET A 85 -13.31 -8.85 26.07
C MET A 85 -13.83 -9.17 24.67
N LEU A 86 -14.98 -9.84 24.56
CA LEU A 86 -15.63 -10.10 23.26
C LEU A 86 -16.05 -8.79 22.60
N ASN A 87 -16.70 -7.89 23.35
CA ASN A 87 -17.10 -6.59 22.83
C ASN A 87 -15.90 -5.74 22.40
N GLU A 88 -14.81 -5.77 23.13
CA GLU A 88 -13.54 -5.13 22.78
C GLU A 88 -13.03 -5.68 21.44
N SER A 89 -12.95 -7.00 21.28
CA SER A 89 -12.51 -7.64 20.03
C SER A 89 -13.42 -7.28 18.85
N VAL A 90 -14.73 -7.19 19.05
CA VAL A 90 -15.69 -6.75 18.02
C VAL A 90 -15.47 -5.28 17.65
N ASN A 91 -15.23 -4.41 18.64
CA ASN A 91 -14.97 -2.99 18.39
C ASN A 91 -13.63 -2.79 17.66
N GLU A 92 -12.59 -3.55 18.02
CA GLU A 92 -11.32 -3.56 17.29
C GLU A 92 -11.50 -3.98 15.81
N TYR A 93 -12.30 -5.02 15.56
CA TYR A 93 -12.63 -5.44 14.20
C TYR A 93 -13.37 -4.35 13.42
N ASN A 94 -14.38 -3.73 14.03
CA ASN A 94 -15.13 -2.66 13.40
C ASN A 94 -14.23 -1.45 13.07
N SER A 95 -13.34 -1.08 13.98
CA SER A 95 -12.32 -0.04 13.72
C SER A 95 -11.46 -0.39 12.51
N GLN A 96 -11.00 -1.65 12.41
CA GLN A 96 -10.21 -2.12 11.28
C GLN A 96 -10.98 -2.09 9.96
N VAL A 97 -12.31 -2.35 9.97
CA VAL A 97 -13.18 -2.19 8.80
C VAL A 97 -13.20 -0.74 8.32
N PHE A 98 -13.31 0.22 9.24
CA PHE A 98 -13.28 1.65 8.88
C PHE A 98 -11.93 2.06 8.30
N GLU A 99 -10.81 1.57 8.86
CA GLU A 99 -9.47 1.83 8.32
C GLU A 99 -9.30 1.26 6.91
N TYR A 100 -9.73 0.02 6.69
CA TYR A 100 -9.72 -0.61 5.38
C TYR A 100 -10.52 0.19 4.35
N ASN A 101 -11.75 0.57 4.67
CA ASN A 101 -12.61 1.35 3.79
C ASN A 101 -12.00 2.72 3.48
N SER A 102 -11.44 3.40 4.50
CA SER A 102 -10.77 4.69 4.33
C SER A 102 -9.56 4.58 3.39
N LEU A 103 -8.75 3.52 3.53
CA LEU A 103 -7.61 3.28 2.65
C LEU A 103 -8.04 3.02 1.21
N VAL A 104 -9.09 2.22 0.99
CA VAL A 104 -9.64 1.94 -0.36
C VAL A 104 -10.11 3.24 -1.03
N ILE A 105 -10.85 4.07 -0.30
CA ILE A 105 -11.31 5.38 -0.82
C ILE A 105 -10.11 6.29 -1.13
N LYS A 106 -9.11 6.34 -0.25
CA LYS A 106 -7.88 7.12 -0.47
C LYS A 106 -7.14 6.65 -1.72
N ALA A 107 -6.97 5.35 -1.89
CA ALA A 107 -6.32 4.76 -3.05
C ALA A 107 -7.07 5.06 -4.37
N ALA A 108 -8.40 4.98 -4.36
CA ALA A 108 -9.22 5.35 -5.51
C ALA A 108 -9.07 6.84 -5.86
N ASN A 109 -9.09 7.72 -4.86
CA ASN A 109 -8.91 9.16 -5.06
C ASN A 109 -7.51 9.51 -5.58
N GLU A 110 -6.48 8.80 -5.14
CA GLU A 110 -5.12 8.93 -5.65
C GLU A 110 -5.05 8.66 -7.17
N ILE A 111 -5.62 7.54 -7.61
CA ILE A 111 -5.67 7.16 -9.04
C ILE A 111 -6.42 8.21 -9.85
N VAL A 112 -7.62 8.60 -9.39
CA VAL A 112 -8.44 9.63 -10.06
C VAL A 112 -7.70 10.95 -10.14
N GLY A 113 -6.99 11.33 -9.07
CA GLY A 113 -6.17 12.56 -9.03
C GLY A 113 -5.06 12.54 -10.07
N VAL A 114 -4.31 11.44 -10.19
CA VAL A 114 -3.25 11.29 -11.19
C VAL A 114 -3.81 11.31 -12.61
N LEU A 115 -4.93 10.63 -12.85
CA LEU A 115 -5.58 10.62 -14.18
C LEU A 115 -6.07 12.00 -14.59
N LYS A 116 -6.66 12.77 -13.67
CA LYS A 116 -7.07 14.16 -13.96
C LYS A 116 -5.88 15.04 -14.31
N LYS A 117 -4.79 14.97 -13.54
CA LYS A 117 -3.55 15.70 -13.80
C LYS A 117 -2.96 15.32 -15.16
N SER A 118 -2.93 14.03 -15.47
CA SER A 118 -2.42 13.55 -16.75
C SER A 118 -3.22 14.08 -17.95
N LYS A 119 -4.56 14.08 -17.84
CA LYS A 119 -5.41 14.65 -18.89
C LYS A 119 -5.21 16.16 -19.07
N GLN A 120 -5.05 16.88 -17.96
CA GLN A 120 -4.75 18.32 -18.00
C GLN A 120 -3.39 18.58 -18.65
N LEU A 121 -2.37 17.80 -18.31
CA LEU A 121 -1.03 17.92 -18.90
C LEU A 121 -1.04 17.64 -20.41
N GLU A 122 -1.82 16.67 -20.89
CA GLU A 122 -1.99 16.42 -22.33
C GLU A 122 -2.53 17.66 -23.07
N LEU A 123 -3.49 18.36 -22.47
CA LEU A 123 -4.01 19.61 -23.03
C LEU A 123 -2.97 20.72 -23.02
N GLN A 124 -2.19 20.84 -21.95
CA GLN A 124 -1.10 21.81 -21.84
C GLN A 124 -0.02 21.55 -22.90
N ILE A 125 0.41 20.31 -23.06
CA ILE A 125 1.38 19.92 -24.10
C ILE A 125 0.85 20.26 -25.49
N LYS A 126 -0.43 20.00 -25.76
CA LYS A 126 -1.04 20.35 -27.06
C LYS A 126 -1.03 21.87 -27.28
N SER A 127 -1.45 22.66 -26.31
CA SER A 127 -1.44 24.13 -26.41
C SER A 127 -0.02 24.68 -26.59
N HIS A 128 0.94 24.13 -25.80
CA HIS A 128 2.34 24.54 -25.92
C HIS A 128 2.95 24.24 -27.30
N LYS A 129 2.58 23.11 -27.91
CA LYS A 129 3.02 22.80 -29.29
C LYS A 129 2.56 23.84 -30.30
N GLU A 130 1.32 24.33 -30.18
CA GLU A 130 0.82 25.39 -31.06
C GLU A 130 1.54 26.72 -30.80
N GLU A 131 1.77 27.07 -29.54
CA GLU A 131 2.57 28.23 -29.13
C GLU A 131 3.99 28.16 -29.70
N MET A 132 4.65 26.99 -29.62
CA MET A 132 6.00 26.80 -30.16
C MET A 132 6.07 26.96 -31.68
N LYS A 133 5.02 26.57 -32.40
CA LYS A 133 4.95 26.84 -33.86
C LYS A 133 4.95 28.36 -34.14
N ALA A 134 4.17 29.12 -33.36
CA ALA A 134 4.11 30.58 -33.50
C ALA A 134 5.46 31.24 -33.16
N ARG A 135 6.10 30.82 -32.02
CA ARG A 135 7.42 31.33 -31.63
C ARG A 135 8.49 31.07 -32.68
N LYS A 136 8.57 29.85 -33.22
CA LYS A 136 9.51 29.50 -34.33
C LYS A 136 9.23 30.29 -35.62
N SER A 137 7.96 30.57 -35.92
CA SER A 137 7.59 31.42 -37.07
C SER A 137 8.06 32.85 -36.86
N ASN A 138 7.85 33.42 -35.67
CA ASN A 138 8.31 34.77 -35.32
C ASN A 138 9.83 34.88 -35.34
N GLU A 139 10.56 33.90 -34.81
CA GLU A 139 12.02 33.84 -34.92
C GLU A 139 12.51 33.84 -36.37
N LYS A 140 11.85 33.04 -37.26
CA LYS A 140 12.17 33.00 -38.68
C LYS A 140 11.92 34.34 -39.38
N ILE A 141 10.82 35.02 -39.04
CA ILE A 141 10.51 36.35 -39.58
C ILE A 141 11.58 37.35 -39.12
N ALA A 142 11.90 37.40 -37.83
CA ALA A 142 12.91 38.28 -37.28
C ALA A 142 14.31 38.03 -37.91
N LEU A 143 14.68 36.77 -38.12
CA LEU A 143 15.93 36.41 -38.81
C LEU A 143 15.97 36.91 -40.25
N ASN A 144 14.86 36.78 -41.00
CA ASN A 144 14.78 37.27 -42.38
C ASN A 144 14.89 38.80 -42.43
N ARG A 145 14.22 39.53 -41.53
CA ARG A 145 14.30 40.98 -41.44
C ARG A 145 15.71 41.47 -41.12
N LEU A 146 16.42 40.76 -40.21
CA LEU A 146 17.83 41.01 -39.95
C LEU A 146 18.69 40.78 -41.19
N LYS A 147 18.48 39.67 -41.92
CA LYS A 147 19.25 39.36 -43.15
C LYS A 147 19.04 40.36 -44.27
N THR A 148 17.85 40.93 -44.37
CA THR A 148 17.50 41.96 -45.38
C THR A 148 17.88 43.37 -44.95
N GLY A 149 18.48 43.54 -43.77
CA GLY A 149 18.88 44.85 -43.27
C GLY A 149 17.74 45.76 -42.80
N LEU A 150 16.51 45.20 -42.69
CA LEU A 150 15.33 45.94 -42.21
C LEU A 150 15.32 46.16 -40.70
N ASP A 151 15.93 45.26 -39.95
CA ASP A 151 16.00 45.34 -38.48
C ASP A 151 17.43 45.10 -37.96
N GLY A 152 17.72 45.60 -36.76
CA GLY A 152 18.96 45.31 -36.06
C GLY A 152 18.98 43.91 -35.45
N LYS A 153 20.09 43.54 -34.77
CA LYS A 153 20.26 42.24 -34.13
C LYS A 153 19.34 42.03 -32.90
N LEU A 154 18.95 43.11 -32.22
CA LEU A 154 18.23 43.03 -30.96
C LEU A 154 16.86 42.32 -31.05
N PRO A 155 15.97 42.68 -32.01
CA PRO A 155 14.70 41.97 -32.20
C PRO A 155 14.87 40.48 -32.48
N TYR A 156 15.85 40.09 -33.30
CA TYR A 156 16.16 38.68 -33.55
C TYR A 156 16.61 37.94 -32.29
N LEU A 157 17.52 38.55 -31.49
CA LEU A 157 18.00 37.93 -30.25
C LEU A 157 16.87 37.77 -29.23
N SER A 158 15.96 38.76 -29.14
CA SER A 158 14.77 38.65 -28.26
C SER A 158 13.89 37.49 -28.68
N THR A 159 13.51 37.36 -29.95
CA THR A 159 12.66 36.23 -30.39
C THR A 159 13.37 34.89 -30.26
N LYS A 160 14.70 34.85 -30.37
CA LYS A 160 15.49 33.65 -30.13
C LYS A 160 15.48 33.21 -28.66
N ILE A 161 15.60 34.16 -27.75
CA ILE A 161 15.48 33.92 -26.31
C ILE A 161 14.09 33.36 -26.00
N ASP A 162 13.02 33.97 -26.55
CA ASP A 162 11.64 33.50 -26.37
C ASP A 162 11.45 32.05 -26.85
N THR A 163 12.06 31.72 -28.01
CA THR A 163 12.02 30.34 -28.55
C THR A 163 12.77 29.37 -27.65
N LEU A 164 13.94 29.74 -27.12
CA LEU A 164 14.71 28.88 -26.20
C LEU A 164 14.00 28.66 -24.87
N GLN A 165 13.34 29.70 -24.32
CA GLN A 165 12.50 29.56 -23.15
C GLN A 165 11.32 28.60 -23.41
N GLY A 166 10.70 28.68 -24.59
CA GLY A 166 9.67 27.73 -24.99
C GLY A 166 10.19 26.29 -25.06
N LEU A 167 11.38 26.06 -25.60
CA LEU A 167 12.00 24.72 -25.61
C LEU A 167 12.28 24.19 -24.21
N PHE A 168 12.72 25.07 -23.31
CA PHE A 168 12.92 24.69 -21.90
C PHE A 168 11.61 24.25 -21.25
N ASN A 169 10.53 25.02 -21.42
CA ASN A 169 9.21 24.69 -20.92
C ASN A 169 8.67 23.37 -21.53
N GLU A 170 8.96 23.11 -22.83
CA GLU A 170 8.61 21.84 -23.49
C GLU A 170 9.28 20.65 -22.77
N SER A 171 10.56 20.80 -22.40
CA SER A 171 11.29 19.78 -21.65
C SER A 171 10.71 19.56 -20.25
N GLU A 172 10.29 20.62 -19.56
CA GLU A 172 9.62 20.51 -18.25
C GLU A 172 8.29 19.75 -18.35
N LEU A 173 7.44 20.07 -19.33
CA LEU A 173 6.18 19.37 -19.56
C LEU A 173 6.39 17.89 -19.90
N GLN A 174 7.44 17.55 -20.66
CA GLN A 174 7.79 16.16 -20.95
C GLN A 174 8.23 15.43 -19.68
N ASN A 175 9.05 16.05 -18.84
CA ASN A 175 9.48 15.49 -17.56
C ASN A 175 8.28 15.25 -16.62
N GLU A 176 7.37 16.23 -16.51
CA GLU A 176 6.15 16.08 -15.72
C GLU A 176 5.28 14.92 -16.23
N SER A 177 5.21 14.71 -17.58
CA SER A 177 4.50 13.58 -18.16
C SER A 177 5.07 12.24 -17.68
N VAL A 178 6.39 12.10 -17.66
CA VAL A 178 7.06 10.88 -17.16
C VAL A 178 6.79 10.68 -15.66
N LEU A 179 6.89 11.73 -14.87
CA LEU A 179 6.62 11.65 -13.41
C LEU A 179 5.17 11.25 -13.12
N LEU A 180 4.20 11.74 -13.89
CA LEU A 180 2.81 11.32 -13.76
C LEU A 180 2.58 9.87 -14.18
N GLN A 181 3.28 9.36 -15.19
CA GLN A 181 3.23 7.94 -15.55
C GLN A 181 3.78 7.06 -14.43
N ILE A 182 4.92 7.42 -13.84
CA ILE A 182 5.48 6.72 -12.67
C ILE A 182 4.51 6.77 -11.48
N SER A 183 3.91 7.92 -11.22
CA SER A 183 2.92 8.10 -10.15
C SER A 183 1.68 7.24 -10.37
N LEU A 184 1.24 7.07 -11.62
CA LEU A 184 0.14 6.19 -11.97
C LEU A 184 0.48 4.72 -11.70
N ILE A 185 1.66 4.26 -12.13
CA ILE A 185 2.13 2.90 -11.88
C ILE A 185 2.18 2.63 -10.37
N LYS A 186 2.72 3.57 -9.59
CA LYS A 186 2.77 3.49 -8.13
C LYS A 186 1.37 3.44 -7.51
N ALA A 187 0.45 4.28 -7.96
CA ALA A 187 -0.92 4.32 -7.46
C ALA A 187 -1.71 3.05 -7.80
N LEU A 188 -1.34 2.36 -8.88
CA LEU A 188 -1.92 1.07 -9.29
C LEU A 188 -1.29 -0.15 -8.57
N GLY A 189 -0.32 0.06 -7.67
CA GLY A 189 0.32 -1.01 -6.91
C GLY A 189 1.64 -1.52 -7.48
N GLY A 190 2.20 -0.89 -8.52
CA GLY A 190 3.59 -1.06 -8.94
C GLY A 190 4.05 -2.48 -9.33
N GLY A 191 3.15 -3.39 -9.67
CA GLY A 191 3.51 -4.78 -10.00
C GLY A 191 3.64 -5.70 -8.78
N TYR A 192 3.11 -5.32 -7.62
CA TYR A 192 2.99 -6.20 -6.47
C TYR A 192 2.14 -7.42 -6.84
N THR A 193 2.70 -8.62 -6.65
CA THR A 193 1.99 -9.91 -6.72
C THR A 193 1.94 -10.50 -5.31
N ASP A 194 0.74 -10.88 -4.86
CA ASP A 194 0.58 -11.54 -3.56
C ASP A 194 1.28 -12.91 -3.60
N SER A 195 2.02 -13.25 -2.54
CA SER A 195 2.69 -14.56 -2.42
C SER A 195 1.71 -15.74 -2.48
N ALA A 196 0.44 -15.51 -2.17
CA ALA A 196 -0.61 -16.51 -2.34
C ALA A 196 -0.84 -16.92 -3.81
N ASP A 197 -0.58 -16.04 -4.78
CA ASP A 197 -0.69 -16.36 -6.21
C ASP A 197 0.46 -17.25 -6.73
N TYR A 198 1.57 -17.35 -5.98
CA TYR A 198 2.67 -18.27 -6.33
C TYR A 198 2.38 -19.71 -5.92
N VAL A 199 1.68 -19.93 -4.81
CA VAL A 199 1.34 -21.28 -4.30
C VAL A 199 0.22 -21.93 -5.12
N ALA A 200 -0.62 -21.16 -5.80
CA ALA A 200 -1.73 -21.68 -6.62
C ALA A 200 -1.30 -22.11 -8.05
N LYS A 201 -0.02 -21.93 -8.42
CA LYS A 201 0.52 -22.29 -9.75
C LYS A 201 1.48 -23.48 -9.75
N GLU A 202 1.77 -24.08 -8.59
CA GLU A 202 2.40 -25.40 -8.45
C GLU A 202 1.35 -26.48 -8.17
#